data_3c497a61abc678b01e79671a6e3cdda4
#
_entry.id   3c497a61abc678b01e79671a6e3cdda4
#
_cell.length_a   1.000
_cell.length_b   1.000
_cell.length_c   1.000
_cell.angle_alpha   90.00
_cell.angle_beta   90.00
_cell.angle_gamma   90.00
#
_symmetry.space_group_name_H-M   'P 1'
#
loop_
_entity.id
_entity.type
_entity.pdbx_description
1 polymer ?
#
loop_
_entity_poly.entity_id
_entity_poly.type
_entity_poly.pdbx_seq_one_letter_code
_entity_poly.pdbx_strand_id
1 'polypeptide(L)'
;MVEYKTPSKIIGIQFSILSPEEIKKNSVVEVTSRDTYINNKPVIGGLFDPRMGVLEQGTICPTDGYTYIDTPGYFGHIELARPVFFIQHLKEIINILRCTCYKCSKLLINKSQHSHALKMEPNERWDYIYKIANKIKRCGESTDDGCGCKQPDKIKLEEMASIYAIWENIDSGVPDAVKKMSIKLTPEMVLKNFKRISDDDVNFMGFSPIWSRPDWFICQILPVPPPAVRPSVKHDAQQRSEDDLTHIYSNIIRTNKDLQEKIENNASANVIDGLTRLLQYFVAMIVNNKTKGAAPLAQRSGRPYQCIMSRLNGKTGRIRGNLMGKRVDFSARSVITGDPNLSIRQLGVPMKIAKNITKPVKVNDRNRDYLLKLVENGPDNYPGAKILERKNGEHISLRYVDRTSIRLENGDIVHRHMIDGDAVLFNRQPSLHRMSMMCHIVKIMKVGDTFRMNVGDTKPYNADFDGDEIDICL
;
A
#
# COMPACT_ATOMS: atom_id res chain seq x y z
N MET A 1 4.42 21.85 30.10
CA MET A 1 5.75 21.28 29.74
C MET A 1 5.49 20.18 28.70
N VAL A 2 5.89 20.40 27.47
CA VAL A 2 5.82 19.36 26.43
C VAL A 2 6.98 18.42 26.72
N GLU A 3 6.70 17.20 27.16
CA GLU A 3 7.71 16.15 27.26
C GLU A 3 8.24 15.88 25.85
N TYR A 4 9.44 16.32 25.57
CA TYR A 4 10.18 15.88 24.39
C TYR A 4 10.49 14.39 24.57
N LYS A 5 9.66 13.54 23.95
CA LYS A 5 9.96 12.10 23.84
C LYS A 5 11.29 11.99 23.08
N THR A 6 12.25 11.33 23.70
CA THR A 6 13.52 10.98 23.04
C THR A 6 13.22 10.30 21.71
N PRO A 7 13.84 10.73 20.61
CA PRO A 7 13.60 10.11 19.31
C PRO A 7 13.95 8.63 19.37
N SER A 8 12.96 7.77 19.15
CA SER A 8 13.16 6.32 19.10
C SER A 8 13.68 5.92 17.72
N LYS A 9 14.67 5.01 17.70
CA LYS A 9 15.22 4.44 16.46
C LYS A 9 14.38 3.23 16.03
N ILE A 10 13.93 3.22 14.78
CA ILE A 10 13.28 2.05 14.19
C ILE A 10 14.34 0.96 14.01
N ILE A 11 14.16 -0.21 14.64
CA ILE A 11 15.08 -1.35 14.59
C ILE A 11 14.60 -2.45 13.64
N GLY A 12 13.32 -2.44 13.27
CA GLY A 12 12.74 -3.41 12.35
C GLY A 12 11.26 -3.15 12.09
N ILE A 13 10.71 -3.85 11.11
CA ILE A 13 9.29 -3.83 10.75
C ILE A 13 8.78 -5.27 10.80
N GLN A 14 7.69 -5.48 11.54
CA GLN A 14 6.98 -6.75 11.62
C GLN A 14 5.68 -6.66 10.83
N PHE A 15 5.52 -7.51 9.82
CA PHE A 15 4.22 -7.68 9.15
C PHE A 15 3.33 -8.60 9.95
N SER A 16 2.09 -8.19 10.17
CA SER A 16 1.09 -8.95 10.92
C SER A 16 -0.29 -8.82 10.29
N ILE A 17 -1.24 -9.63 10.76
CA ILE A 17 -2.66 -9.47 10.48
C ILE A 17 -3.23 -8.68 11.65
N LEU A 18 -3.85 -7.54 11.35
CA LEU A 18 -4.42 -6.69 12.38
C LEU A 18 -5.64 -7.36 13.02
N SER A 19 -5.66 -7.39 14.34
CA SER A 19 -6.86 -7.79 15.08
C SER A 19 -7.97 -6.74 14.94
N PRO A 20 -9.24 -7.11 15.11
CA PRO A 20 -10.34 -6.15 15.15
C PRO A 20 -10.13 -5.05 16.19
N GLU A 21 -9.54 -5.37 17.33
CA GLU A 21 -9.23 -4.43 18.42
C GLU A 21 -8.14 -3.45 18.03
N GLU A 22 -7.09 -3.92 17.36
CA GLU A 22 -6.02 -3.06 16.83
C GLU A 22 -6.55 -2.11 15.76
N ILE A 23 -7.41 -2.59 14.85
CA ILE A 23 -8.04 -1.73 13.84
C ILE A 23 -8.83 -0.61 14.52
N LYS A 24 -9.63 -0.90 15.54
CA LYS A 24 -10.38 0.11 16.32
C LYS A 24 -9.43 1.08 17.02
N LYS A 25 -8.40 0.58 17.69
CA LYS A 25 -7.43 1.39 18.43
C LYS A 25 -6.67 2.36 17.55
N ASN A 26 -6.32 1.93 16.34
CA ASN A 26 -5.57 2.73 15.37
C ASN A 26 -6.47 3.64 14.51
N SER A 27 -7.78 3.49 14.62
CA SER A 27 -8.75 4.28 13.86
C SER A 27 -9.14 5.55 14.62
N VAL A 28 -9.22 6.64 13.89
CA VAL A 28 -9.63 7.95 14.44
C VAL A 28 -11.14 8.18 14.37
N VAL A 29 -11.87 7.40 13.54
CA VAL A 29 -13.30 7.59 13.32
C VAL A 29 -13.98 6.29 12.86
N GLU A 30 -15.18 6.06 13.36
CA GLU A 30 -16.12 5.10 12.79
C GLU A 30 -16.90 5.76 11.64
N VAL A 31 -16.82 5.15 10.44
CA VAL A 31 -17.49 5.67 9.25
C VAL A 31 -18.85 5.01 9.11
N THR A 32 -19.89 5.80 9.40
CA THR A 32 -21.30 5.35 9.38
C THR A 32 -22.11 5.96 8.24
N SER A 33 -21.69 7.12 7.70
CA SER A 33 -22.39 7.78 6.59
C SER A 33 -21.72 7.52 5.26
N ARG A 34 -22.52 7.26 4.23
CA ARG A 34 -22.05 7.16 2.85
C ARG A 34 -21.78 8.51 2.20
N ASP A 35 -22.34 9.59 2.78
CA ASP A 35 -22.24 10.93 2.20
C ASP A 35 -20.82 11.46 2.40
N THR A 36 -20.32 12.09 1.37
CA THR A 36 -18.93 12.58 1.33
C THR A 36 -18.86 14.05 1.66
N TYR A 37 -19.63 14.86 0.94
CA TYR A 37 -19.72 16.31 1.12
C TYR A 37 -21.17 16.76 1.09
N ILE A 38 -21.54 17.68 1.97
CA ILE A 38 -22.81 18.43 1.95
C ILE A 38 -22.46 19.91 1.92
N ASN A 39 -23.00 20.64 0.94
CA ASN A 39 -22.72 22.07 0.75
C ASN A 39 -21.19 22.39 0.73
N ASN A 40 -20.42 21.60 0.02
CA ASN A 40 -18.95 21.66 -0.06
C ASN A 40 -18.20 21.49 1.28
N LYS A 41 -18.87 21.05 2.34
CA LYS A 41 -18.22 20.70 3.60
C LYS A 41 -18.18 19.18 3.76
N PRO A 42 -17.07 18.62 4.23
CA PRO A 42 -16.98 17.19 4.49
C PRO A 42 -17.94 16.78 5.63
N VAL A 43 -18.57 15.62 5.48
CA VAL A 43 -19.53 15.10 6.44
C VAL A 43 -18.79 14.42 7.58
N ILE A 44 -19.12 14.79 8.83
CA ILE A 44 -18.59 14.13 10.04
C ILE A 44 -19.18 12.71 10.12
N GLY A 45 -18.34 11.72 10.39
CA GLY A 45 -18.73 10.30 10.34
C GLY A 45 -18.91 9.76 8.91
N GLY A 46 -18.58 10.56 7.89
CA GLY A 46 -18.58 10.18 6.48
C GLY A 46 -17.21 9.72 5.97
N LEU A 47 -17.16 9.36 4.70
CA LEU A 47 -15.93 8.86 4.04
C LEU A 47 -14.82 9.92 3.92
N PHE A 48 -15.14 11.21 4.04
CA PHE A 48 -14.17 12.33 4.03
C PHE A 48 -14.14 13.07 5.37
N ASP A 49 -14.38 12.36 6.48
CA ASP A 49 -14.29 12.98 7.80
C ASP A 49 -12.93 13.66 8.01
N PRO A 50 -12.89 14.95 8.40
CA PRO A 50 -11.64 15.71 8.57
C PRO A 50 -10.64 15.08 9.54
N ARG A 51 -11.11 14.26 10.49
CA ARG A 51 -10.23 13.53 11.43
C ARG A 51 -9.33 12.51 10.74
N MET A 52 -9.73 12.01 9.56
CA MET A 52 -8.91 11.10 8.75
C MET A 52 -7.86 11.82 7.92
N GLY A 53 -7.87 13.14 7.91
CA GLY A 53 -6.99 13.99 7.12
C GLY A 53 -7.78 14.95 6.23
N VAL A 54 -7.15 16.06 5.89
CA VAL A 54 -7.76 17.14 5.10
C VAL A 54 -7.11 17.22 3.72
N LEU A 55 -7.88 17.58 2.70
CA LEU A 55 -7.41 17.70 1.30
C LEU A 55 -7.46 19.15 0.80
N GLU A 56 -8.15 20.04 1.48
CA GLU A 56 -8.40 21.40 1.01
C GLU A 56 -7.44 22.39 1.65
N GLN A 57 -6.98 23.36 0.84
CA GLN A 57 -6.13 24.43 1.32
C GLN A 57 -6.89 25.28 2.36
N GLY A 58 -6.19 25.66 3.43
CA GLY A 58 -6.78 26.46 4.52
C GLY A 58 -7.55 25.67 5.57
N THR A 59 -7.64 24.33 5.42
CA THR A 59 -8.21 23.44 6.44
C THR A 59 -7.10 22.81 7.29
N ILE A 60 -7.38 22.60 8.57
CA ILE A 60 -6.47 21.98 9.52
C ILE A 60 -7.06 20.63 9.95
N CYS A 61 -6.24 19.60 9.97
CA CYS A 61 -6.64 18.28 10.45
C CYS A 61 -6.85 18.30 11.97
N PRO A 62 -8.04 17.93 12.49
CA PRO A 62 -8.30 17.97 13.93
C PRO A 62 -7.48 16.95 14.74
N THR A 63 -6.95 15.91 14.10
CA THR A 63 -6.22 14.82 14.76
C THR A 63 -4.76 15.21 15.08
N ASP A 64 -4.09 15.90 14.17
CA ASP A 64 -2.66 16.24 14.28
C ASP A 64 -2.36 17.74 14.27
N GLY A 65 -3.34 18.58 13.91
CA GLY A 65 -3.16 20.03 13.81
C GLY A 65 -2.39 20.49 12.57
N TYR A 66 -2.10 19.59 11.62
CA TYR A 66 -1.35 19.92 10.41
C TYR A 66 -2.26 20.31 9.23
N THR A 67 -1.65 20.95 8.24
CA THR A 67 -2.30 21.32 6.98
C THR A 67 -2.34 20.12 6.04
N TYR A 68 -3.04 20.26 4.91
CA TYR A 68 -3.15 19.20 3.89
C TYR A 68 -1.79 18.75 3.29
N ILE A 69 -0.73 19.55 3.41
CA ILE A 69 0.62 19.23 2.91
C ILE A 69 1.34 18.29 3.89
N ASP A 70 1.21 18.56 5.19
CA ASP A 70 2.02 17.93 6.22
C ASP A 70 1.34 16.73 6.88
N THR A 71 -0.02 16.66 6.83
CA THR A 71 -0.75 15.55 7.44
C THR A 71 -0.51 14.24 6.67
N PRO A 72 -0.10 13.16 7.35
CA PRO A 72 0.08 11.85 6.73
C PRO A 72 -1.26 11.16 6.41
N GLY A 73 -2.35 11.60 7.05
CA GLY A 73 -3.65 10.96 7.05
C GLY A 73 -3.77 9.78 8.02
N TYR A 74 -4.99 9.50 8.44
CA TYR A 74 -5.31 8.51 9.47
C TYR A 74 -6.40 7.57 8.98
N PHE A 75 -6.33 6.30 9.40
CA PHE A 75 -7.35 5.31 9.08
C PHE A 75 -8.63 5.56 9.89
N GLY A 76 -9.77 5.35 9.23
CA GLY A 76 -11.06 5.10 9.85
C GLY A 76 -11.40 3.61 9.84
N HIS A 77 -12.58 3.25 10.34
CA HIS A 77 -13.08 1.89 10.27
C HIS A 77 -14.59 1.85 10.03
N ILE A 78 -15.06 0.71 9.53
CA ILE A 78 -16.50 0.37 9.42
C ILE A 78 -16.71 -0.91 10.21
N GLU A 79 -17.62 -0.89 11.18
CA GLU A 79 -18.10 -2.10 11.84
C GLU A 79 -19.11 -2.81 10.96
N LEU A 80 -18.87 -4.09 10.68
CA LEU A 80 -19.77 -4.87 9.85
C LEU A 80 -20.86 -5.51 10.70
N ALA A 81 -22.11 -5.37 10.29
CA ALA A 81 -23.28 -5.98 10.97
C ALA A 81 -23.18 -7.52 11.02
N ARG A 82 -22.51 -8.12 10.05
CA ARG A 82 -22.11 -9.54 10.04
C ARG A 82 -20.70 -9.69 9.55
N PRO A 83 -19.92 -10.64 10.10
CA PRO A 83 -18.57 -10.93 9.63
C PRO A 83 -18.60 -11.47 8.19
N VAL A 84 -17.52 -11.20 7.44
CA VAL A 84 -17.31 -11.68 6.06
C VAL A 84 -15.91 -12.25 5.93
N PHE A 85 -15.68 -13.10 4.92
CA PHE A 85 -14.35 -13.64 4.66
C PHE A 85 -13.44 -12.61 3.98
N PHE A 86 -12.19 -12.52 4.41
CA PHE A 86 -11.15 -11.89 3.61
C PHE A 86 -10.76 -12.83 2.47
N ILE A 87 -10.99 -12.40 1.23
CA ILE A 87 -10.75 -13.27 0.05
C ILE A 87 -9.28 -13.66 -0.13
N GLN A 88 -8.34 -12.84 0.33
CA GLN A 88 -6.92 -13.14 0.29
C GLN A 88 -6.52 -14.30 1.20
N HIS A 89 -7.30 -14.60 2.23
CA HIS A 89 -7.02 -15.66 3.21
C HIS A 89 -7.91 -16.90 3.07
N LEU A 90 -8.73 -16.99 2.02
CA LEU A 90 -9.66 -18.13 1.84
C LEU A 90 -8.95 -19.48 1.79
N LYS A 91 -7.77 -19.56 1.19
CA LYS A 91 -6.96 -20.78 1.14
C LYS A 91 -6.54 -21.21 2.53
N GLU A 92 -6.02 -20.27 3.33
CA GLU A 92 -5.58 -20.50 4.70
C GLU A 92 -6.76 -20.87 5.59
N ILE A 93 -7.90 -20.21 5.47
CA ILE A 93 -9.14 -20.54 6.19
C ILE A 93 -9.56 -21.99 5.92
N ILE A 94 -9.59 -22.41 4.65
CA ILE A 94 -9.93 -23.80 4.27
C ILE A 94 -8.92 -24.78 4.83
N ASN A 95 -7.64 -24.47 4.78
CA ASN A 95 -6.60 -25.34 5.28
C ASN A 95 -6.66 -25.50 6.81
N ILE A 96 -6.93 -24.42 7.55
CA ILE A 96 -7.11 -24.47 9.01
C ILE A 96 -8.35 -25.30 9.37
N LEU A 97 -9.46 -25.12 8.65
CA LEU A 97 -10.66 -25.94 8.84
C LEU A 97 -10.45 -27.44 8.60
N ARG A 98 -9.46 -27.81 7.78
CA ARG A 98 -9.06 -29.21 7.57
C ARG A 98 -8.13 -29.75 8.65
N CYS A 99 -7.43 -28.85 9.38
CA CYS A 99 -6.52 -29.23 10.44
C CYS A 99 -7.19 -29.28 11.81
N THR A 100 -8.33 -28.59 11.97
CA THR A 100 -9.05 -28.44 13.25
C THR A 100 -10.41 -29.15 13.20
N CYS A 101 -10.86 -29.63 14.33
CA CYS A 101 -12.14 -30.30 14.42
C CYS A 101 -13.30 -29.32 14.18
N TYR A 102 -14.21 -29.70 13.29
CA TYR A 102 -15.43 -28.93 12.98
C TYR A 102 -16.31 -28.61 14.20
N LYS A 103 -16.36 -29.55 15.21
CA LYS A 103 -17.24 -29.43 16.39
C LYS A 103 -16.55 -28.80 17.59
N CYS A 104 -15.36 -29.28 17.97
CA CYS A 104 -14.68 -28.86 19.22
C CYS A 104 -13.51 -27.92 18.98
N SER A 105 -13.13 -27.64 17.73
CA SER A 105 -12.05 -26.72 17.32
C SER A 105 -10.64 -27.15 17.73
N LYS A 106 -10.44 -28.34 18.34
CA LYS A 106 -9.13 -28.87 18.68
C LYS A 106 -8.37 -29.29 17.44
N LEU A 107 -7.05 -29.19 17.50
CA LEU A 107 -6.16 -29.69 16.46
C LEU A 107 -6.31 -31.23 16.33
N LEU A 108 -6.37 -31.73 15.10
CA LEU A 108 -6.59 -33.16 14.84
C LEU A 108 -5.34 -34.03 15.07
N ILE A 109 -4.16 -33.43 15.24
CA ILE A 109 -2.87 -34.10 15.37
C ILE A 109 -2.43 -34.14 16.83
N ASN A 110 -1.80 -35.25 17.26
CA ASN A 110 -1.18 -35.37 18.56
C ASN A 110 0.15 -34.60 18.61
N LYS A 111 0.20 -33.52 19.41
CA LYS A 111 1.36 -32.64 19.54
C LYS A 111 2.59 -33.37 20.09
N SER A 112 2.38 -34.30 21.02
CA SER A 112 3.48 -35.04 21.66
C SER A 112 4.24 -35.93 20.67
N GLN A 113 3.53 -36.61 19.77
CA GLN A 113 4.12 -37.45 18.72
C GLN A 113 4.86 -36.64 17.66
N HIS A 114 4.45 -35.37 17.42
CA HIS A 114 5.01 -34.50 16.41
C HIS A 114 5.78 -33.30 16.98
N SER A 115 6.32 -33.43 18.20
CA SER A 115 7.05 -32.35 18.89
C SER A 115 8.26 -31.80 18.11
N HIS A 116 8.86 -32.62 17.22
CA HIS A 116 9.94 -32.18 16.33
C HIS A 116 9.52 -31.06 15.37
N ALA A 117 8.24 -30.96 15.07
CA ALA A 117 7.72 -29.89 14.21
C ALA A 117 7.99 -28.48 14.78
N LEU A 118 8.07 -28.34 16.10
CA LEU A 118 8.41 -27.06 16.76
C LEU A 118 9.80 -26.53 16.42
N LYS A 119 10.71 -27.40 15.97
CA LYS A 119 12.06 -27.01 15.52
C LYS A 119 12.14 -26.57 14.07
N MET A 120 11.05 -26.75 13.30
CA MET A 120 10.97 -26.34 11.91
C MET A 120 10.63 -24.86 11.79
N GLU A 121 11.02 -24.25 10.66
CA GLU A 121 10.55 -22.92 10.28
C GLU A 121 9.01 -22.88 10.18
N PRO A 122 8.36 -21.75 10.54
CA PRO A 122 6.89 -21.66 10.62
C PRO A 122 6.15 -22.14 9.35
N ASN A 123 6.65 -21.80 8.17
CA ASN A 123 6.04 -22.18 6.90
C ASN A 123 6.17 -23.68 6.62
N GLU A 124 7.36 -24.26 6.86
CA GLU A 124 7.60 -25.70 6.70
C GLU A 124 6.78 -26.52 7.70
N ARG A 125 6.68 -26.02 8.93
CA ARG A 125 5.86 -26.60 10.00
C ARG A 125 4.39 -26.62 9.62
N TRP A 126 3.87 -25.53 9.06
CA TRP A 126 2.50 -25.46 8.59
C TRP A 126 2.21 -26.48 7.49
N ASP A 127 3.07 -26.57 6.48
CA ASP A 127 2.93 -27.54 5.39
C ASP A 127 2.99 -28.99 5.89
N TYR A 128 3.88 -29.27 6.84
CA TYR A 128 4.01 -30.57 7.48
C TYR A 128 2.73 -30.97 8.22
N ILE A 129 2.23 -30.09 9.07
CA ILE A 129 1.00 -30.29 9.87
C ILE A 129 -0.21 -30.50 8.96
N TYR A 130 -0.35 -29.65 7.95
CA TYR A 130 -1.44 -29.78 6.99
C TYR A 130 -1.47 -31.13 6.26
N LYS A 131 -0.31 -31.65 5.83
CA LYS A 131 -0.20 -32.93 5.15
C LYS A 131 -0.65 -34.12 6.02
N ILE A 132 -0.47 -34.02 7.33
CA ILE A 132 -0.88 -35.08 8.27
C ILE A 132 -2.36 -34.89 8.66
N ALA A 133 -2.73 -33.71 9.11
CA ALA A 133 -4.07 -33.41 9.62
C ALA A 133 -5.18 -33.68 8.58
N ASN A 134 -4.92 -33.35 7.32
CA ASN A 134 -5.89 -33.54 6.23
C ASN A 134 -6.26 -35.01 5.96
N LYS A 135 -5.49 -35.97 6.50
CA LYS A 135 -5.77 -37.41 6.37
C LYS A 135 -6.66 -37.95 7.48
N ILE A 136 -6.77 -37.24 8.59
CA ILE A 136 -7.51 -37.68 9.79
C ILE A 136 -9.01 -37.47 9.55
N LYS A 137 -9.78 -38.54 9.72
CA LYS A 137 -11.22 -38.52 9.43
C LYS A 137 -12.10 -38.34 10.67
N ARG A 138 -11.59 -38.64 11.86
CA ARG A 138 -12.31 -38.49 13.12
C ARG A 138 -11.48 -37.76 14.14
N CYS A 139 -12.10 -36.85 14.88
CA CYS A 139 -11.48 -36.18 16.02
C CYS A 139 -11.26 -37.20 17.14
N GLY A 140 -10.05 -37.31 17.66
CA GLY A 140 -9.66 -38.33 18.64
C GLY A 140 -9.10 -39.61 18.04
N GLU A 141 -8.94 -39.69 16.72
CA GLU A 141 -8.28 -40.81 16.06
C GLU A 141 -6.75 -40.87 16.41
N SER A 142 -6.14 -39.69 16.51
CA SER A 142 -4.72 -39.52 16.83
C SER A 142 -4.50 -38.87 18.19
N THR A 143 -5.53 -38.40 18.88
CA THR A 143 -5.44 -37.68 20.15
C THR A 143 -6.36 -38.30 21.19
N ASP A 144 -5.92 -38.37 22.44
CA ASP A 144 -6.69 -38.98 23.53
C ASP A 144 -7.89 -38.15 24.01
N ASP A 145 -7.95 -36.86 23.64
CA ASP A 145 -8.91 -35.88 24.12
C ASP A 145 -9.91 -35.39 23.05
N GLY A 146 -10.12 -36.17 22.01
CA GLY A 146 -10.98 -35.87 20.89
C GLY A 146 -12.48 -36.04 21.20
N CYS A 147 -13.35 -35.31 20.48
CA CYS A 147 -14.81 -35.40 20.61
C CYS A 147 -15.45 -36.54 19.80
N GLY A 148 -14.70 -37.37 19.10
CA GLY A 148 -15.19 -38.47 18.26
C GLY A 148 -15.92 -38.06 16.97
N CYS A 149 -16.06 -36.75 16.68
CA CYS A 149 -16.82 -36.26 15.55
C CYS A 149 -16.15 -36.59 14.20
N LYS A 150 -16.95 -37.10 13.25
CA LYS A 150 -16.51 -37.31 11.86
C LYS A 150 -16.23 -35.97 11.21
N GLN A 151 -15.01 -35.78 10.64
CA GLN A 151 -14.63 -34.59 9.93
C GLN A 151 -15.21 -34.57 8.51
N PRO A 152 -15.39 -33.40 7.87
CA PRO A 152 -15.78 -33.31 6.48
C PRO A 152 -14.79 -34.05 5.58
N ASP A 153 -15.30 -34.89 4.66
CA ASP A 153 -14.46 -35.57 3.68
C ASP A 153 -13.84 -34.57 2.67
N LYS A 154 -14.58 -33.50 2.35
CA LYS A 154 -14.12 -32.43 1.47
C LYS A 154 -14.60 -31.08 1.96
N ILE A 155 -13.75 -30.07 1.91
CA ILE A 155 -14.11 -28.65 2.07
C ILE A 155 -13.85 -27.99 0.71
N LYS A 156 -14.90 -27.48 0.09
CA LYS A 156 -14.84 -26.84 -1.22
C LYS A 156 -15.14 -25.36 -1.12
N LEU A 157 -14.43 -24.60 -1.93
CA LEU A 157 -14.78 -23.21 -2.24
C LEU A 157 -15.63 -23.22 -3.51
N GLU A 158 -16.84 -22.76 -3.42
CA GLU A 158 -17.73 -22.56 -4.55
C GLU A 158 -18.01 -21.06 -4.68
N GLU A 159 -18.23 -20.59 -5.89
CA GLU A 159 -18.39 -19.16 -6.18
C GLU A 159 -17.23 -18.31 -5.63
N MET A 160 -17.50 -17.05 -5.31
CA MET A 160 -16.49 -16.09 -4.90
C MET A 160 -15.92 -16.36 -3.50
N ALA A 161 -16.76 -16.69 -2.52
CA ALA A 161 -16.38 -16.89 -1.12
C ALA A 161 -17.34 -17.80 -0.35
N SER A 162 -18.00 -18.73 -1.03
CA SER A 162 -18.91 -19.72 -0.41
C SER A 162 -18.15 -20.98 -0.09
N ILE A 163 -17.97 -21.30 1.19
CA ILE A 163 -17.29 -22.50 1.67
C ILE A 163 -18.33 -23.56 2.04
N TYR A 164 -18.16 -24.76 1.49
CA TYR A 164 -19.02 -25.91 1.79
C TYR A 164 -18.22 -27.05 2.40
N ALA A 165 -18.71 -27.57 3.53
CA ALA A 165 -18.24 -28.81 4.12
C ALA A 165 -19.11 -29.98 3.63
N ILE A 166 -18.48 -31.01 3.05
CA ILE A 166 -19.17 -32.13 2.42
C ILE A 166 -18.76 -33.41 3.14
N TRP A 167 -19.76 -34.17 3.59
CA TRP A 167 -19.60 -35.53 4.11
C TRP A 167 -20.14 -36.51 3.08
N GLU A 168 -19.36 -37.51 2.74
CA GLU A 168 -19.73 -38.64 1.86
C GLU A 168 -19.92 -39.87 2.76
N ASN A 169 -20.78 -40.80 2.36
CA ASN A 169 -21.09 -42.05 3.09
C ASN A 169 -21.52 -41.86 4.55
N ILE A 170 -22.63 -41.16 4.76
CA ILE A 170 -23.33 -41.13 6.04
C ILE A 170 -24.13 -42.43 6.17
N ASP A 171 -23.83 -43.29 7.16
CA ASP A 171 -24.59 -44.49 7.47
C ASP A 171 -26.03 -44.13 7.89
N SER A 172 -26.89 -44.00 6.96
CA SER A 172 -28.32 -43.82 7.18
C SER A 172 -29.01 -45.14 6.92
N GLY A 173 -29.15 -46.06 7.76
CA GLY A 173 -29.77 -47.40 7.67
C GLY A 173 -30.83 -47.67 6.60
N VAL A 174 -30.91 -46.87 5.54
CA VAL A 174 -31.80 -46.98 4.37
C VAL A 174 -30.94 -47.29 3.16
N PRO A 175 -31.18 -48.44 2.45
CA PRO A 175 -30.53 -48.76 1.21
C PRO A 175 -30.93 -47.72 0.15
N ASP A 176 -29.98 -47.30 -0.69
CA ASP A 176 -30.12 -46.42 -1.86
C ASP A 176 -30.39 -44.90 -1.69
N ALA A 177 -30.34 -44.30 -0.50
CA ALA A 177 -30.35 -42.86 -0.41
C ALA A 177 -28.98 -42.28 -0.74
N VAL A 178 -28.92 -41.32 -1.64
CA VAL A 178 -27.69 -40.58 -2.00
C VAL A 178 -27.15 -39.85 -0.77
N LYS A 179 -26.06 -40.35 -0.25
CA LYS A 179 -25.48 -40.14 1.08
C LYS A 179 -24.45 -39.04 1.10
N LYS A 180 -24.80 -37.87 0.54
CA LYS A 180 -23.97 -36.68 0.62
C LYS A 180 -24.68 -35.61 1.44
N MET A 181 -24.05 -35.21 2.52
CA MET A 181 -24.50 -34.05 3.29
C MET A 181 -23.55 -32.89 2.98
N SER A 182 -24.10 -31.76 2.56
CA SER A 182 -23.35 -30.52 2.30
C SER A 182 -23.87 -29.42 3.21
N ILE A 183 -22.98 -28.82 3.97
CA ILE A 183 -23.31 -27.70 4.87
C ILE A 183 -22.51 -26.49 4.41
N LYS A 184 -23.20 -25.37 4.17
CA LYS A 184 -22.57 -24.08 3.93
C LYS A 184 -21.98 -23.54 5.22
N LEU A 185 -20.69 -23.29 5.24
CA LEU A 185 -20.00 -22.69 6.37
C LEU A 185 -20.10 -21.17 6.27
N THR A 186 -20.90 -20.58 7.16
CA THR A 186 -21.00 -19.12 7.23
C THR A 186 -19.77 -18.52 7.92
N PRO A 187 -19.38 -17.25 7.60
CA PRO A 187 -18.26 -16.59 8.28
C PRO A 187 -18.39 -16.56 9.80
N GLU A 188 -19.63 -16.44 10.32
CA GLU A 188 -19.92 -16.48 11.77
C GLU A 188 -19.61 -17.84 12.39
N MET A 189 -19.98 -18.94 11.72
CA MET A 189 -19.69 -20.29 12.20
C MET A 189 -18.20 -20.54 12.25
N VAL A 190 -17.49 -20.13 11.19
CA VAL A 190 -16.03 -20.29 11.11
C VAL A 190 -15.33 -19.42 12.15
N LEU A 191 -15.80 -18.18 12.36
CA LEU A 191 -15.27 -17.29 13.39
C LEU A 191 -15.44 -17.89 14.80
N LYS A 192 -16.63 -18.43 15.13
CA LYS A 192 -16.88 -19.12 16.41
C LYS A 192 -15.95 -20.33 16.58
N ASN A 193 -15.68 -21.06 15.52
CA ASN A 193 -14.76 -22.19 15.53
C ASN A 193 -13.32 -21.70 15.80
N PHE A 194 -12.83 -20.73 15.07
CA PHE A 194 -11.45 -20.24 15.16
C PHE A 194 -11.15 -19.55 16.50
N LYS A 195 -12.11 -18.83 17.09
CA LYS A 195 -11.96 -18.24 18.43
C LYS A 195 -11.72 -19.28 19.55
N ARG A 196 -12.17 -20.52 19.35
CA ARG A 196 -11.99 -21.61 20.31
C ARG A 196 -10.63 -22.32 20.19
N ILE A 197 -9.88 -22.06 19.12
CA ILE A 197 -8.54 -22.66 18.96
C ILE A 197 -7.63 -22.08 20.04
N SER A 198 -6.96 -22.96 20.79
CA SER A 198 -6.03 -22.54 21.85
C SER A 198 -4.78 -21.89 21.28
N ASP A 199 -4.15 -20.99 22.03
CA ASP A 199 -2.91 -20.32 21.60
C ASP A 199 -1.77 -21.31 21.39
N ASP A 200 -1.75 -22.41 22.14
CA ASP A 200 -0.80 -23.51 21.95
C ASP A 200 -1.00 -24.21 20.60
N ASP A 201 -2.27 -24.42 20.17
CA ASP A 201 -2.58 -25.02 18.87
C ASP A 201 -2.21 -24.05 17.74
N VAL A 202 -2.48 -22.76 17.91
CA VAL A 202 -2.10 -21.72 16.96
C VAL A 202 -0.58 -21.70 16.76
N ASN A 203 0.19 -21.67 17.85
CA ASN A 203 1.64 -21.69 17.78
C ASN A 203 2.18 -23.00 17.18
N PHE A 204 1.59 -24.16 17.54
CA PHE A 204 1.97 -25.45 16.98
C PHE A 204 1.74 -25.48 15.45
N MET A 205 0.66 -24.93 14.95
CA MET A 205 0.37 -24.81 13.50
C MET A 205 1.34 -23.90 12.75
N GLY A 206 2.15 -23.10 13.43
CA GLY A 206 3.08 -22.16 12.79
C GLY A 206 2.57 -20.72 12.69
N PHE A 207 1.38 -20.44 13.20
CA PHE A 207 0.87 -19.09 13.35
C PHE A 207 1.33 -18.47 14.67
N SER A 208 1.23 -17.15 14.78
CA SER A 208 1.54 -16.45 16.03
C SER A 208 0.24 -16.04 16.74
N PRO A 209 0.06 -16.36 18.02
CA PRO A 209 -1.07 -15.87 18.79
C PRO A 209 -1.15 -14.36 18.90
N ILE A 210 -0.03 -13.66 18.74
CA ILE A 210 0.08 -12.20 18.88
C ILE A 210 -0.06 -11.49 17.52
N TRP A 211 0.43 -12.10 16.43
CA TRP A 211 0.56 -11.45 15.12
C TRP A 211 -0.33 -12.01 14.02
N SER A 212 -0.85 -13.24 14.17
CA SER A 212 -1.56 -13.93 13.08
C SER A 212 -2.54 -14.99 13.57
N ARG A 213 -3.43 -14.65 14.50
CA ARG A 213 -4.47 -15.58 14.93
C ARG A 213 -5.42 -15.94 13.80
N PRO A 214 -5.88 -17.20 13.70
CA PRO A 214 -6.83 -17.65 12.67
C PRO A 214 -8.15 -16.88 12.61
N ASP A 215 -8.69 -16.44 13.75
CA ASP A 215 -9.93 -15.69 13.83
C ASP A 215 -9.84 -14.30 13.19
N TRP A 216 -8.63 -13.74 13.04
CA TRP A 216 -8.42 -12.45 12.36
C TRP A 216 -8.47 -12.55 10.81
N PHE A 217 -8.49 -13.75 10.25
CA PHE A 217 -8.71 -13.98 8.81
C PHE A 217 -10.16 -13.70 8.40
N ILE A 218 -11.04 -13.49 9.37
CA ILE A 218 -12.45 -13.19 9.14
C ILE A 218 -12.70 -11.73 9.49
N CYS A 219 -13.14 -10.96 8.49
CA CYS A 219 -13.36 -9.53 8.62
C CYS A 219 -14.60 -9.25 9.48
N GLN A 220 -14.41 -8.66 10.63
CA GLN A 220 -15.45 -8.11 11.49
C GLN A 220 -15.48 -6.58 11.39
N ILE A 221 -14.32 -5.98 11.23
CA ILE A 221 -14.09 -4.55 11.13
C ILE A 221 -13.26 -4.28 9.90
N LEU A 222 -13.75 -3.42 9.02
CA LEU A 222 -13.09 -3.07 7.78
C LEU A 222 -12.34 -1.74 7.95
N PRO A 223 -11.02 -1.70 7.76
CA PRO A 223 -10.28 -0.44 7.77
C PRO A 223 -10.62 0.42 6.56
N VAL A 224 -10.74 1.72 6.77
CA VAL A 224 -10.99 2.72 5.72
C VAL A 224 -9.74 3.58 5.59
N PRO A 225 -9.09 3.61 4.41
CA PRO A 225 -7.89 4.41 4.21
C PRO A 225 -8.19 5.91 4.24
N PRO A 226 -7.20 6.74 4.58
CA PRO A 226 -7.37 8.19 4.61
C PRO A 226 -7.76 8.78 3.26
N PRO A 227 -8.37 9.97 3.23
CA PRO A 227 -8.78 10.66 2.00
C PRO A 227 -7.64 10.86 0.98
N ALA A 228 -6.39 11.03 1.44
CA ALA A 228 -5.24 11.21 0.56
C ALA A 228 -4.95 9.99 -0.35
N VAL A 229 -5.34 8.78 0.06
CA VAL A 229 -5.22 7.54 -0.75
C VAL A 229 -6.28 7.47 -1.86
N ARG A 230 -7.42 8.14 -1.65
CA ARG A 230 -8.61 8.13 -2.53
C ARG A 230 -9.20 9.55 -2.68
N PRO A 231 -8.42 10.50 -3.20
CA PRO A 231 -8.80 11.91 -3.21
C PRO A 231 -10.05 12.16 -4.07
N SER A 232 -10.83 13.17 -3.69
CA SER A 232 -11.94 13.70 -4.46
C SER A 232 -11.45 14.90 -5.28
N VAL A 233 -11.71 14.88 -6.59
CA VAL A 233 -11.35 15.97 -7.51
C VAL A 233 -12.55 16.89 -7.70
N LYS A 234 -12.36 18.17 -7.41
CA LYS A 234 -13.35 19.21 -7.64
C LYS A 234 -13.19 19.74 -9.06
N HIS A 235 -14.23 19.62 -9.88
CA HIS A 235 -14.27 20.17 -11.25
C HIS A 235 -14.83 21.60 -11.24
N ASP A 236 -15.99 21.78 -10.60
CA ASP A 236 -16.69 23.05 -10.46
C ASP A 236 -17.16 23.26 -9.02
N ALA A 237 -17.80 24.39 -8.76
CA ALA A 237 -18.30 24.74 -7.43
C ALA A 237 -19.24 23.67 -6.82
N GLN A 238 -19.93 22.90 -7.67
CA GLN A 238 -20.93 21.91 -7.24
C GLN A 238 -20.62 20.47 -7.68
N GLN A 239 -19.65 20.26 -8.59
CA GLN A 239 -19.35 18.94 -9.14
C GLN A 239 -18.02 18.42 -8.66
N ARG A 240 -18.04 17.22 -8.03
CA ARG A 240 -16.86 16.47 -7.60
C ARG A 240 -16.83 15.10 -8.26
N SER A 241 -15.65 14.65 -8.64
CA SER A 241 -15.40 13.26 -9.03
C SER A 241 -14.73 12.54 -7.89
N GLU A 242 -15.29 11.41 -7.51
CA GLU A 242 -14.76 10.61 -6.43
C GLU A 242 -13.99 9.40 -6.95
N ASP A 243 -13.04 8.95 -6.15
CA ASP A 243 -12.22 7.80 -6.45
C ASP A 243 -13.03 6.49 -6.48
N ASP A 244 -12.60 5.53 -7.29
CA ASP A 244 -13.25 4.22 -7.43
C ASP A 244 -13.39 3.49 -6.07
N LEU A 245 -12.40 3.58 -5.17
CA LEU A 245 -12.48 2.99 -3.83
C LEU A 245 -13.57 3.65 -2.98
N THR A 246 -13.76 4.96 -3.09
CA THR A 246 -14.81 5.69 -2.37
C THR A 246 -16.20 5.18 -2.77
N HIS A 247 -16.41 4.91 -4.06
CA HIS A 247 -17.67 4.34 -4.54
C HIS A 247 -17.91 2.92 -3.97
N ILE A 248 -16.88 2.09 -3.88
CA ILE A 248 -17.01 0.74 -3.30
C ILE A 248 -17.32 0.83 -1.80
N TYR A 249 -16.63 1.70 -1.05
CA TYR A 249 -16.93 1.93 0.38
C TYR A 249 -18.34 2.46 0.61
N SER A 250 -18.82 3.38 -0.23
CA SER A 250 -20.20 3.89 -0.17
C SER A 250 -21.24 2.77 -0.34
N ASN A 251 -20.99 1.82 -1.26
CA ASN A 251 -21.86 0.65 -1.42
C ASN A 251 -21.81 -0.28 -0.20
N ILE A 252 -20.63 -0.47 0.43
CA ILE A 252 -20.49 -1.25 1.66
C ILE A 252 -21.28 -0.62 2.79
N ILE A 253 -21.16 0.67 3.03
CA ILE A 253 -21.85 1.37 4.10
C ILE A 253 -23.38 1.26 3.91
N ARG A 254 -23.86 1.47 2.68
CA ARG A 254 -25.27 1.33 2.36
C ARG A 254 -25.77 -0.08 2.67
N THR A 255 -25.10 -1.10 2.11
CA THR A 255 -25.50 -2.50 2.30
C THR A 255 -25.39 -2.93 3.76
N ASN A 256 -24.40 -2.43 4.49
CA ASN A 256 -24.21 -2.71 5.91
C ASN A 256 -25.35 -2.12 6.75
N LYS A 257 -25.78 -0.88 6.47
CA LYS A 257 -26.95 -0.26 7.10
C LYS A 257 -28.23 -1.03 6.80
N ASP A 258 -28.48 -1.33 5.52
CA ASP A 258 -29.64 -2.10 5.10
C ASP A 258 -29.67 -3.47 5.80
N LEU A 259 -28.53 -4.13 5.95
CA LEU A 259 -28.39 -5.40 6.65
C LEU A 259 -28.68 -5.24 8.14
N GLN A 260 -28.14 -4.22 8.80
CA GLN A 260 -28.37 -3.94 10.20
C GLN A 260 -29.86 -3.70 10.48
N GLU A 261 -30.51 -2.85 9.71
CA GLU A 261 -31.96 -2.57 9.83
C GLU A 261 -32.80 -3.83 9.63
N LYS A 262 -32.44 -4.71 8.70
CA LYS A 262 -33.17 -5.98 8.49
C LYS A 262 -32.95 -6.99 9.62
N ILE A 263 -31.78 -7.00 10.25
CA ILE A 263 -31.52 -7.82 11.45
C ILE A 263 -32.34 -7.31 12.62
N GLU A 264 -32.36 -6.01 12.88
CA GLU A 264 -33.11 -5.37 13.95
C GLU A 264 -34.64 -5.60 13.78
N ASN A 265 -35.12 -5.56 12.54
CA ASN A 265 -36.53 -5.81 12.20
C ASN A 265 -36.87 -7.31 12.07
N ASN A 266 -35.99 -8.23 12.46
CA ASN A 266 -36.23 -9.69 12.40
C ASN A 266 -36.71 -10.17 11.01
N ALA A 267 -36.13 -9.66 9.94
CA ALA A 267 -36.45 -10.06 8.57
C ALA A 267 -36.14 -11.55 8.31
N SER A 268 -36.72 -12.12 7.25
CA SER A 268 -36.54 -13.54 6.93
C SER A 268 -35.05 -13.88 6.67
N ALA A 269 -34.66 -15.08 7.06
CA ALA A 269 -33.26 -15.57 6.88
C ALA A 269 -32.74 -15.43 5.44
N ASN A 270 -33.60 -15.64 4.44
CA ASN A 270 -33.25 -15.52 3.02
C ASN A 270 -32.85 -14.08 2.64
N VAL A 271 -33.55 -13.08 3.18
CA VAL A 271 -33.25 -11.65 2.95
C VAL A 271 -31.91 -11.29 3.60
N ILE A 272 -31.71 -11.69 4.84
CA ILE A 272 -30.48 -11.47 5.59
C ILE A 272 -29.29 -12.14 4.89
N ASP A 273 -29.44 -13.37 4.42
CA ASP A 273 -28.38 -14.08 3.70
C ASP A 273 -28.09 -13.44 2.32
N GLY A 274 -29.11 -12.92 1.64
CA GLY A 274 -28.94 -12.17 0.38
C GLY A 274 -28.10 -10.90 0.59
N LEU A 275 -28.43 -10.11 1.60
CA LEU A 275 -27.66 -8.90 1.95
C LEU A 275 -26.25 -9.22 2.47
N THR A 276 -26.10 -10.30 3.23
CA THR A 276 -24.77 -10.76 3.68
C THR A 276 -23.89 -11.17 2.51
N ARG A 277 -24.44 -11.86 1.47
CA ARG A 277 -23.68 -12.16 0.24
C ARG A 277 -23.32 -10.90 -0.52
N LEU A 278 -24.20 -9.92 -0.59
CA LEU A 278 -23.93 -8.65 -1.24
C LEU A 278 -22.82 -7.85 -0.51
N LEU A 279 -22.86 -7.86 0.83
CA LEU A 279 -21.80 -7.27 1.65
C LEU A 279 -20.44 -7.97 1.42
N GLN A 280 -20.44 -9.31 1.42
CA GLN A 280 -19.26 -10.12 1.10
C GLN A 280 -18.72 -9.79 -0.30
N TYR A 281 -19.59 -9.59 -1.28
CA TYR A 281 -19.21 -9.20 -2.64
C TYR A 281 -18.51 -7.85 -2.66
N PHE A 282 -19.06 -6.81 -2.05
CA PHE A 282 -18.44 -5.48 -2.06
C PHE A 282 -17.10 -5.46 -1.30
N VAL A 283 -17.00 -6.14 -0.17
CA VAL A 283 -15.73 -6.26 0.57
C VAL A 283 -14.68 -7.00 -0.25
N ALA A 284 -15.07 -8.02 -1.01
CA ALA A 284 -14.17 -8.71 -1.91
C ALA A 284 -13.68 -7.80 -3.06
N MET A 285 -14.58 -6.98 -3.63
CA MET A 285 -14.25 -6.09 -4.75
C MET A 285 -13.28 -4.98 -4.39
N ILE A 286 -13.21 -4.55 -3.13
CA ILE A 286 -12.16 -3.63 -2.65
C ILE A 286 -10.78 -4.25 -2.85
N VAL A 287 -10.63 -5.50 -2.46
CA VAL A 287 -9.34 -6.21 -2.52
C VAL A 287 -8.99 -6.58 -3.95
N ASN A 288 -9.91 -7.28 -4.63
CA ASN A 288 -9.70 -7.77 -6.00
C ASN A 288 -11.00 -7.78 -6.81
N ASN A 289 -11.12 -6.83 -7.73
CA ASN A 289 -12.28 -6.71 -8.62
C ASN A 289 -12.25 -7.72 -9.81
N LYS A 290 -11.26 -8.61 -9.86
CA LYS A 290 -11.12 -9.68 -10.85
C LYS A 290 -11.23 -11.07 -10.22
N THR A 291 -11.95 -11.19 -9.11
CA THR A 291 -12.10 -12.46 -8.39
C THR A 291 -12.91 -13.44 -9.22
N LYS A 292 -12.45 -14.70 -9.31
CA LYS A 292 -13.15 -15.77 -10.00
C LYS A 292 -14.53 -16.04 -9.36
N GLY A 293 -15.53 -16.25 -10.17
CA GLY A 293 -16.89 -16.58 -9.71
C GLY A 293 -17.77 -15.38 -9.38
N ALA A 294 -17.31 -14.15 -9.66
CA ALA A 294 -18.11 -12.94 -9.54
C ALA A 294 -17.93 -12.02 -10.74
N ALA A 295 -18.97 -11.33 -11.14
CA ALA A 295 -18.87 -10.28 -12.14
C ALA A 295 -18.10 -9.08 -11.55
N PRO A 296 -17.20 -8.43 -12.29
CA PRO A 296 -16.50 -7.25 -11.81
C PRO A 296 -17.48 -6.10 -11.59
N LEU A 297 -17.28 -5.37 -10.50
CA LEU A 297 -18.01 -4.12 -10.26
C LEU A 297 -17.50 -3.06 -11.23
N ALA A 298 -18.39 -2.45 -12.00
CA ALA A 298 -18.07 -1.50 -13.05
C ALA A 298 -18.85 -0.19 -12.91
N GLN A 299 -18.31 0.86 -13.51
CA GLN A 299 -18.99 2.13 -13.69
C GLN A 299 -20.11 1.99 -14.73
N ARG A 300 -21.00 2.98 -14.82
CA ARG A 300 -22.04 3.04 -15.86
C ARG A 300 -21.49 2.97 -17.29
N SER A 301 -20.24 3.42 -17.48
CA SER A 301 -19.50 3.34 -18.75
C SER A 301 -19.00 1.94 -19.12
N GLY A 302 -19.18 0.94 -18.23
CA GLY A 302 -18.65 -0.42 -18.40
C GLY A 302 -17.19 -0.58 -17.92
N ARG A 303 -16.49 0.49 -17.56
CA ARG A 303 -15.13 0.43 -17.02
C ARG A 303 -15.15 -0.21 -15.61
N PRO A 304 -14.39 -1.29 -15.36
CA PRO A 304 -14.30 -1.87 -14.03
C PRO A 304 -13.63 -0.90 -13.05
N TYR A 305 -14.12 -0.84 -11.81
CA TYR A 305 -13.49 -0.07 -10.75
C TYR A 305 -12.10 -0.60 -10.42
N GLN A 306 -11.19 0.33 -10.11
CA GLN A 306 -9.86 0.00 -9.61
C GLN A 306 -9.95 -0.46 -8.15
N CYS A 307 -9.41 -1.66 -7.89
CA CYS A 307 -9.28 -2.24 -6.55
C CYS A 307 -7.85 -2.06 -6.01
N ILE A 308 -7.62 -2.40 -4.75
CA ILE A 308 -6.29 -2.31 -4.10
C ILE A 308 -5.26 -3.15 -4.88
N MET A 309 -5.60 -4.39 -5.24
CA MET A 309 -4.69 -5.26 -6.02
C MET A 309 -4.32 -4.65 -7.37
N SER A 310 -5.25 -3.99 -8.07
CA SER A 310 -4.97 -3.34 -9.35
C SER A 310 -4.07 -2.10 -9.21
N ARG A 311 -4.09 -1.43 -8.06
CA ARG A 311 -3.18 -0.31 -7.75
C ARG A 311 -1.76 -0.76 -7.44
N LEU A 312 -1.58 -1.98 -6.95
CA LEU A 312 -0.27 -2.55 -6.63
C LEU A 312 0.36 -3.22 -7.85
N ASN A 313 -0.43 -4.01 -8.57
CA ASN A 313 0.02 -4.83 -9.68
C ASN A 313 -0.03 -4.11 -11.02
N GLY A 314 0.73 -4.63 -11.99
CA GLY A 314 0.74 -4.14 -13.36
C GLY A 314 1.84 -3.13 -13.65
N LYS A 315 1.95 -2.73 -14.92
CA LYS A 315 2.99 -1.82 -15.43
C LYS A 315 2.96 -0.44 -14.76
N THR A 316 1.75 0.05 -14.47
CA THR A 316 1.51 1.36 -13.85
C THR A 316 1.24 1.28 -12.35
N GLY A 317 1.26 0.06 -11.77
CA GLY A 317 1.05 -0.16 -10.35
C GLY A 317 2.23 0.31 -9.49
N ARG A 318 2.01 0.35 -8.18
CA ARG A 318 3.01 0.86 -7.23
C ARG A 318 4.33 0.10 -7.27
N ILE A 319 4.30 -1.23 -7.44
CA ILE A 319 5.52 -2.05 -7.43
C ILE A 319 6.40 -1.71 -8.64
N ARG A 320 5.87 -1.86 -9.86
CA ARG A 320 6.64 -1.63 -11.09
C ARG A 320 6.79 -0.15 -11.45
N GLY A 321 5.78 0.67 -11.19
CA GLY A 321 5.70 2.06 -11.60
C GLY A 321 6.30 3.07 -10.62
N ASN A 322 6.43 2.73 -9.33
CA ASN A 322 6.89 3.66 -8.30
C ASN A 322 8.02 3.14 -7.40
N LEU A 323 8.18 1.80 -7.27
CA LEU A 323 9.23 1.19 -6.42
C LEU A 323 10.40 0.65 -7.23
N MET A 324 10.15 -0.19 -8.24
CA MET A 324 11.20 -0.73 -9.11
C MET A 324 11.79 0.34 -10.02
N GLY A 325 10.97 1.27 -10.48
CA GLY A 325 11.38 2.45 -11.23
C GLY A 325 10.50 3.62 -10.81
N LYS A 326 11.07 4.80 -10.70
CA LYS A 326 10.37 6.03 -10.33
C LYS A 326 10.95 7.24 -11.05
N ARG A 327 10.17 8.30 -11.16
CA ARG A 327 10.64 9.61 -11.63
C ARG A 327 11.52 10.24 -10.56
N VAL A 328 12.57 10.92 -11.01
CA VAL A 328 13.55 11.55 -10.12
C VAL A 328 13.56 13.06 -10.35
N ASP A 329 13.86 13.80 -9.27
CA ASP A 329 14.13 15.24 -9.30
C ASP A 329 15.58 15.51 -9.73
N PHE A 330 15.93 16.77 -9.89
CA PHE A 330 17.25 17.23 -10.33
C PHE A 330 17.67 16.64 -11.68
N SER A 331 16.72 16.54 -12.60
CA SER A 331 16.91 16.07 -13.97
C SER A 331 16.45 17.14 -14.96
N ALA A 332 17.00 17.09 -16.15
CA ALA A 332 16.57 17.91 -17.28
C ALA A 332 16.65 17.10 -18.58
N ARG A 333 15.91 17.54 -19.57
CA ARG A 333 15.87 16.95 -20.91
C ARG A 333 16.00 18.04 -21.96
N SER A 334 16.83 17.82 -22.95
CA SER A 334 16.99 18.72 -24.10
C SER A 334 17.49 17.96 -25.32
N VAL A 335 17.38 18.61 -26.47
CA VAL A 335 17.92 18.11 -27.73
C VAL A 335 19.45 18.10 -27.68
N ILE A 336 20.05 17.14 -28.34
CA ILE A 336 21.52 17.00 -28.45
C ILE A 336 22.04 17.57 -29.77
N THR A 337 23.27 18.13 -29.71
CA THR A 337 24.02 18.53 -30.88
C THR A 337 25.50 18.13 -30.73
N GLY A 338 26.15 17.83 -31.84
CA GLY A 338 27.58 17.48 -31.86
C GLY A 338 28.48 18.71 -31.66
N ASP A 339 29.54 18.56 -30.86
CA ASP A 339 30.61 19.55 -30.72
C ASP A 339 31.98 18.81 -30.70
N PRO A 340 32.78 18.92 -31.78
CA PRO A 340 34.07 18.25 -31.87
C PRO A 340 35.13 18.81 -30.91
N ASN A 341 34.92 20.02 -30.37
CA ASN A 341 35.84 20.67 -29.43
C ASN A 341 35.68 20.16 -27.97
N LEU A 342 34.67 19.37 -27.70
CA LEU A 342 34.48 18.72 -26.41
C LEU A 342 35.22 17.38 -26.36
N SER A 343 35.86 17.09 -25.23
CA SER A 343 36.37 15.75 -24.96
C SER A 343 35.23 14.75 -24.84
N ILE A 344 35.49 13.47 -25.13
CA ILE A 344 34.55 12.36 -24.91
C ILE A 344 34.05 12.25 -23.45
N ARG A 345 34.77 12.83 -22.49
CA ARG A 345 34.37 12.89 -21.08
C ARG A 345 33.50 14.10 -20.73
N GLN A 346 33.42 15.09 -21.60
CA GLN A 346 32.74 16.36 -21.34
C GLN A 346 31.35 16.38 -21.96
N LEU A 347 30.46 17.06 -21.25
CA LEU A 347 29.12 17.37 -21.71
C LEU A 347 28.87 18.87 -21.63
N GLY A 348 28.52 19.47 -22.76
CA GLY A 348 28.12 20.88 -22.81
C GLY A 348 26.69 21.04 -22.28
N VAL A 349 26.53 21.76 -21.17
CA VAL A 349 25.22 22.00 -20.55
C VAL A 349 24.82 23.45 -20.71
N PRO A 350 23.62 23.76 -21.22
CA PRO A 350 23.10 25.13 -21.33
C PRO A 350 23.06 25.85 -19.97
N MET A 351 23.37 27.15 -19.97
CA MET A 351 23.34 28.00 -18.77
C MET A 351 21.98 28.01 -18.09
N LYS A 352 20.88 27.93 -18.84
CA LYS A 352 19.51 27.88 -18.28
C LYS A 352 19.29 26.64 -17.45
N ILE A 353 19.76 25.49 -17.91
CA ILE A 353 19.67 24.20 -17.19
C ILE A 353 20.59 24.25 -15.96
N ALA A 354 21.83 24.76 -16.12
CA ALA A 354 22.80 24.87 -15.03
C ALA A 354 22.33 25.74 -13.86
N LYS A 355 21.56 26.79 -14.13
CA LYS A 355 20.92 27.62 -13.11
C LYS A 355 19.71 26.95 -12.45
N ASN A 356 19.05 26.03 -13.16
CA ASN A 356 17.83 25.39 -12.65
C ASN A 356 18.10 24.14 -11.82
N ILE A 357 18.97 23.25 -12.31
CA ILE A 357 19.42 22.08 -11.56
C ILE A 357 20.48 22.50 -10.55
N THR A 358 20.28 22.14 -9.29
CA THR A 358 21.16 22.55 -8.22
C THR A 358 21.82 21.35 -7.56
N LYS A 359 23.08 21.51 -7.16
CA LYS A 359 23.83 20.51 -6.41
C LYS A 359 23.83 20.87 -4.93
N PRO A 360 23.32 19.99 -4.05
CA PRO A 360 23.41 20.21 -2.62
C PRO A 360 24.85 20.04 -2.14
N VAL A 361 25.38 21.05 -1.45
CA VAL A 361 26.72 21.03 -0.88
C VAL A 361 26.62 21.37 0.60
N LYS A 362 27.13 20.46 1.46
CA LYS A 362 27.17 20.67 2.90
C LYS A 362 28.25 21.68 3.26
N VAL A 363 27.88 22.66 4.09
CA VAL A 363 28.78 23.70 4.58
C VAL A 363 29.77 23.12 5.59
N ASN A 364 31.04 23.43 5.42
CA ASN A 364 32.12 23.16 6.35
C ASN A 364 33.10 24.37 6.40
N ASP A 365 34.04 24.35 7.31
CA ASP A 365 34.96 25.47 7.49
C ASP A 365 35.83 25.79 6.24
N ARG A 366 36.08 24.79 5.38
CA ARG A 366 36.91 24.98 4.17
C ARG A 366 36.14 25.59 3.01
N ASN A 367 34.83 25.38 2.91
CA ASN A 367 34.02 25.83 1.76
C ASN A 367 33.05 26.95 2.10
N ARG A 368 32.99 27.39 3.39
CA ARG A 368 32.01 28.37 3.87
C ARG A 368 32.11 29.69 3.08
N ASP A 369 33.29 30.26 2.94
CA ASP A 369 33.47 31.56 2.29
C ASP A 369 33.13 31.50 0.81
N TYR A 370 33.46 30.40 0.17
CA TYR A 370 33.07 30.15 -1.22
C TYR A 370 31.54 30.03 -1.37
N LEU A 371 30.91 29.27 -0.51
CA LEU A 371 29.45 29.08 -0.56
C LEU A 371 28.70 30.37 -0.18
N LEU A 372 29.24 31.16 0.72
CA LEU A 372 28.66 32.46 1.08
C LEU A 372 28.60 33.39 -0.16
N LYS A 373 29.64 33.47 -0.96
CA LYS A 373 29.64 34.23 -2.22
C LYS A 373 28.57 33.73 -3.20
N LEU A 374 28.32 32.42 -3.27
CA LEU A 374 27.26 31.87 -4.12
C LEU A 374 25.87 32.21 -3.59
N VAL A 375 25.69 32.24 -2.29
CA VAL A 375 24.43 32.66 -1.65
C VAL A 375 24.17 34.17 -1.89
N GLU A 376 25.18 35.01 -1.78
CA GLU A 376 25.09 36.45 -2.08
C GLU A 376 24.71 36.70 -3.54
N ASN A 377 25.30 35.95 -4.49
CA ASN A 377 24.95 36.03 -5.92
C ASN A 377 23.47 35.64 -6.18
N GLY A 378 22.92 34.71 -5.39
CA GLY A 378 21.54 34.28 -5.48
C GLY A 378 21.17 33.44 -6.70
N PRO A 379 19.88 33.25 -6.98
CA PRO A 379 19.40 32.35 -8.02
C PRO A 379 19.57 32.91 -9.45
N ASP A 380 19.59 34.22 -9.61
CA ASP A 380 19.56 34.86 -10.93
C ASP A 380 20.94 35.08 -11.53
N ASN A 381 21.96 35.27 -10.69
CA ASN A 381 23.34 35.45 -11.13
C ASN A 381 24.11 34.13 -11.13
N TYR A 382 24.87 33.89 -12.20
CA TYR A 382 25.70 32.69 -12.31
C TYR A 382 27.19 33.04 -12.06
N PRO A 383 27.94 32.25 -11.25
CA PRO A 383 27.49 31.14 -10.41
C PRO A 383 26.77 31.61 -9.13
N GLY A 384 25.74 30.93 -8.73
CA GLY A 384 24.93 31.28 -7.57
C GLY A 384 24.32 30.06 -6.87
N ALA A 385 23.34 30.33 -6.00
CA ALA A 385 22.58 29.32 -5.27
C ALA A 385 21.09 29.64 -5.23
N LYS A 386 20.23 28.62 -5.13
CA LYS A 386 18.76 28.77 -5.10
C LYS A 386 18.16 28.62 -3.73
N ILE A 387 18.59 27.65 -2.96
CA ILE A 387 18.00 27.25 -1.70
C ILE A 387 19.12 27.06 -0.67
N LEU A 388 18.84 27.46 0.55
CA LEU A 388 19.62 27.16 1.74
C LEU A 388 18.76 26.27 2.65
N GLU A 389 19.22 25.08 2.94
CA GLU A 389 18.64 24.18 3.92
C GLU A 389 19.43 24.28 5.20
N ARG A 390 18.76 24.65 6.27
CA ARG A 390 19.33 24.75 7.60
C ARG A 390 19.44 23.38 8.24
N LYS A 391 20.32 23.23 9.21
CA LYS A 391 20.50 22.01 9.99
C LYS A 391 19.22 21.54 10.70
N ASN A 392 18.29 22.45 10.99
CA ASN A 392 16.98 22.14 11.56
C ASN A 392 15.94 21.64 10.54
N GLY A 393 16.31 21.54 9.24
CA GLY A 393 15.41 21.12 8.17
C GLY A 393 14.61 22.27 7.53
N GLU A 394 14.84 23.52 7.92
CA GLU A 394 14.19 24.69 7.32
C GLU A 394 14.76 24.98 5.93
N HIS A 395 13.91 25.11 4.92
CA HIS A 395 14.27 25.46 3.55
C HIS A 395 14.03 26.94 3.28
N ILE A 396 15.11 27.69 3.03
CA ILE A 396 15.07 29.12 2.74
C ILE A 396 15.30 29.32 1.25
N SER A 397 14.33 29.89 0.56
CA SER A 397 14.48 30.27 -0.85
C SER A 397 15.22 31.60 -0.95
N LEU A 398 16.40 31.60 -1.61
CA LEU A 398 17.24 32.78 -1.76
C LEU A 398 16.68 33.86 -2.71
N ARG A 399 15.53 33.62 -3.31
CA ARG A 399 14.83 34.59 -4.16
C ARG A 399 14.09 35.66 -3.36
N TYR A 400 13.61 35.31 -2.16
CA TYR A 400 12.67 36.13 -1.40
C TYR A 400 13.26 36.69 -0.09
N VAL A 401 14.54 36.42 0.17
CA VAL A 401 15.21 36.78 1.41
C VAL A 401 16.36 37.75 1.13
N ASP A 402 16.63 38.67 2.07
CA ASP A 402 17.84 39.48 2.03
C ASP A 402 19.07 38.58 2.23
N ARG A 403 19.82 38.38 1.16
CA ARG A 403 20.97 37.49 1.08
C ARG A 403 22.19 37.99 1.85
N THR A 404 22.28 39.30 2.06
CA THR A 404 23.41 39.90 2.77
C THR A 404 23.37 39.65 4.27
N SER A 405 22.19 39.40 4.82
CA SER A 405 21.99 39.06 6.23
C SER A 405 22.22 37.60 6.58
N ILE A 406 22.38 36.71 5.56
CA ILE A 406 22.48 35.26 5.75
C ILE A 406 23.88 34.90 6.25
N ARG A 407 23.93 34.20 7.40
CA ARG A 407 25.14 33.55 7.90
C ARG A 407 25.05 32.04 7.71
N LEU A 408 26.10 31.43 7.19
CA LEU A 408 26.19 29.99 7.02
C LEU A 408 26.83 29.35 8.25
N GLU A 409 26.20 28.29 8.73
CA GLU A 409 26.68 27.45 9.82
C GLU A 409 27.19 26.11 9.32
N ASN A 410 28.11 25.50 10.06
CA ASN A 410 28.58 24.16 9.71
C ASN A 410 27.42 23.13 9.84
N GLY A 411 27.18 22.43 8.74
CA GLY A 411 26.09 21.44 8.65
C GLY A 411 24.88 21.90 7.85
N ASP A 412 24.76 23.21 7.53
CA ASP A 412 23.81 23.71 6.55
C ASP A 412 24.09 23.10 5.16
N ILE A 413 23.08 23.06 4.29
CA ILE A 413 23.24 22.59 2.92
C ILE A 413 22.85 23.72 1.97
N VAL A 414 23.80 24.09 1.08
CA VAL A 414 23.56 25.10 0.04
C VAL A 414 23.33 24.40 -1.29
N HIS A 415 22.17 24.64 -1.89
CA HIS A 415 21.84 24.17 -3.23
C HIS A 415 22.40 25.14 -4.27
N ARG A 416 23.67 24.93 -4.66
CA ARG A 416 24.35 25.77 -5.64
C ARG A 416 24.02 25.41 -7.07
N HIS A 417 24.18 26.34 -7.99
CA HIS A 417 24.12 26.05 -9.44
C HIS A 417 25.16 25.00 -9.84
N MET A 418 24.88 24.32 -10.93
CA MET A 418 25.84 23.43 -11.59
C MET A 418 27.02 24.27 -12.11
N ILE A 419 28.25 23.81 -11.94
CA ILE A 419 29.46 24.46 -12.39
C ILE A 419 30.30 23.53 -13.24
N ASP A 420 31.28 24.10 -13.96
CA ASP A 420 32.27 23.34 -14.71
C ASP A 420 32.99 22.35 -13.79
N GLY A 421 33.14 21.12 -14.24
CA GLY A 421 33.79 20.06 -13.49
C GLY A 421 32.85 19.20 -12.64
N ASP A 422 31.56 19.54 -12.53
CA ASP A 422 30.59 18.66 -11.88
C ASP A 422 30.40 17.38 -12.72
N ALA A 423 30.24 16.25 -12.03
CA ALA A 423 29.91 14.97 -12.65
C ALA A 423 28.40 14.81 -12.74
N VAL A 424 27.92 14.40 -13.89
CA VAL A 424 26.48 14.19 -14.16
C VAL A 424 26.26 12.86 -14.87
N LEU A 425 25.12 12.25 -14.66
CA LEU A 425 24.67 11.08 -15.42
C LEU A 425 23.92 11.54 -16.66
N PHE A 426 24.30 11.02 -17.80
CA PHE A 426 23.69 11.31 -19.10
C PHE A 426 23.08 10.04 -19.66
N ASN A 427 21.82 10.04 -20.01
CA ASN A 427 21.06 8.85 -20.38
C ASN A 427 20.14 9.10 -21.58
N ARG A 428 20.21 8.24 -22.59
CA ARG A 428 19.25 8.18 -23.69
C ARG A 428 18.31 6.98 -23.53
N GLN A 429 17.03 7.21 -23.65
CA GLN A 429 16.01 6.16 -23.69
C GLN A 429 15.71 5.78 -25.16
N PRO A 430 15.50 4.47 -25.46
CA PRO A 430 15.49 3.32 -24.53
C PRO A 430 16.90 2.87 -24.11
N SER A 431 17.09 2.60 -22.81
CA SER A 431 18.36 2.17 -22.23
C SER A 431 18.51 0.65 -22.36
N LEU A 432 18.98 0.18 -23.53
CA LEU A 432 19.06 -1.24 -23.86
C LEU A 432 20.29 -1.95 -23.28
N HIS A 433 21.32 -1.20 -22.93
CA HIS A 433 22.55 -1.70 -22.33
C HIS A 433 23.17 -0.68 -21.36
N ARG A 434 24.16 -1.10 -20.57
CA ARG A 434 24.78 -0.24 -19.55
C ARG A 434 25.42 1.04 -20.09
N MET A 435 25.91 1.05 -21.34
CA MET A 435 26.53 2.21 -21.97
C MET A 435 25.53 3.28 -22.42
N SER A 436 24.23 3.00 -22.39
CA SER A 436 23.19 4.01 -22.61
C SER A 436 23.05 5.02 -21.45
N MET A 437 23.78 4.79 -20.36
CA MET A 437 23.90 5.71 -19.22
C MET A 437 25.38 5.81 -18.83
N MET A 438 25.94 6.98 -18.99
CA MET A 438 27.36 7.23 -18.64
C MET A 438 27.51 8.53 -17.86
N CYS A 439 28.60 8.63 -17.11
CA CYS A 439 28.97 9.83 -16.36
C CYS A 439 29.84 10.74 -17.25
N HIS A 440 29.46 12.00 -17.33
CA HIS A 440 30.21 13.05 -18.02
C HIS A 440 30.53 14.19 -17.06
N ILE A 441 31.60 14.94 -17.41
CA ILE A 441 32.02 16.14 -16.69
C ILE A 441 31.39 17.35 -17.40
N VAL A 442 30.68 18.17 -16.63
CA VAL A 442 29.96 19.33 -17.15
C VAL A 442 30.93 20.42 -17.64
N LYS A 443 30.60 20.99 -18.78
CA LYS A 443 31.13 22.25 -19.28
C LYS A 443 29.98 23.18 -19.61
N ILE A 444 29.88 24.32 -18.92
CA ILE A 444 28.74 25.23 -19.08
C ILE A 444 28.85 26.02 -20.37
N MET A 445 27.77 25.99 -21.15
CA MET A 445 27.63 26.69 -22.39
C MET A 445 26.87 28.01 -22.21
N LYS A 446 27.50 29.12 -22.50
CA LYS A 446 26.90 30.46 -22.33
C LYS A 446 25.83 30.77 -23.38
N VAL A 447 25.87 30.13 -24.52
CA VAL A 447 25.00 30.35 -25.69
C VAL A 447 24.43 29.01 -26.15
N GLY A 448 23.16 29.01 -26.49
CA GLY A 448 22.40 27.84 -26.93
C GLY A 448 21.62 27.13 -25.83
N ASP A 449 20.62 26.36 -26.23
CA ASP A 449 19.70 25.64 -25.33
C ASP A 449 19.79 24.13 -25.48
N THR A 450 20.75 23.60 -26.29
CA THR A 450 20.94 22.18 -26.55
C THR A 450 22.09 21.62 -25.74
N PHE A 451 22.00 20.34 -25.34
CA PHE A 451 23.18 19.64 -24.84
C PHE A 451 24.20 19.41 -25.98
N ARG A 452 25.45 19.50 -25.65
CA ARG A 452 26.53 19.28 -26.59
C ARG A 452 27.41 18.12 -26.16
N MET A 453 27.67 17.21 -27.09
CA MET A 453 28.48 16.03 -26.83
C MET A 453 29.47 15.77 -27.96
N ASN A 454 30.54 15.05 -27.64
CA ASN A 454 31.46 14.61 -28.67
C ASN A 454 30.79 13.61 -29.62
N VAL A 455 31.05 13.73 -30.92
CA VAL A 455 30.47 12.85 -31.95
C VAL A 455 30.83 11.38 -31.71
N GLY A 456 31.99 11.08 -31.12
CA GLY A 456 32.39 9.70 -30.75
C GLY A 456 31.46 9.03 -29.76
N ASP A 457 30.75 9.79 -28.95
CA ASP A 457 29.82 9.26 -27.92
C ASP A 457 28.43 8.90 -28.47
N THR A 458 28.15 9.20 -29.75
CA THR A 458 26.83 8.87 -30.35
C THR A 458 26.60 7.37 -30.42
N LYS A 459 27.62 6.55 -30.68
CA LYS A 459 27.47 5.08 -30.77
C LYS A 459 27.02 4.42 -29.47
N PRO A 460 27.63 4.67 -28.31
CA PRO A 460 27.18 4.11 -27.04
C PRO A 460 25.75 4.47 -26.71
N TYR A 461 25.31 5.71 -26.98
CA TYR A 461 23.95 6.17 -26.75
C TYR A 461 22.98 5.74 -27.84
N ASN A 462 23.46 5.19 -28.96
CA ASN A 462 22.64 4.94 -30.14
C ASN A 462 21.84 6.18 -30.54
N ALA A 463 22.55 7.33 -30.56
CA ALA A 463 21.98 8.65 -30.79
C ALA A 463 22.42 9.22 -32.13
N ASP A 464 21.57 10.02 -32.74
CA ASP A 464 21.89 10.87 -33.89
C ASP A 464 21.40 12.30 -33.62
N PHE A 465 21.76 13.23 -34.48
CA PHE A 465 21.47 14.65 -34.30
C PHE A 465 20.29 15.13 -35.17
N ASP A 466 19.31 14.25 -35.34
CA ASP A 466 18.08 14.52 -36.09
C ASP A 466 16.92 15.11 -35.23
N GLY A 467 17.19 15.42 -33.98
CA GLY A 467 16.24 15.92 -33.01
C GLY A 467 16.12 15.03 -31.76
N ASP A 468 17.06 14.07 -31.61
CA ASP A 468 17.11 13.24 -30.41
C ASP A 468 17.24 14.07 -29.12
N GLU A 469 16.51 13.66 -28.11
CA GLU A 469 16.55 14.24 -26.77
C GLU A 469 17.18 13.27 -25.77
N ILE A 470 18.02 13.81 -24.90
CA ILE A 470 18.69 13.03 -23.85
C ILE A 470 18.43 13.65 -22.49
N ASP A 471 18.40 12.78 -21.48
CA ASP A 471 18.16 13.15 -20.09
C ASP A 471 19.50 13.31 -19.35
N ILE A 472 19.59 14.35 -18.52
CA ILE A 472 20.68 14.58 -17.58
C ILE A 472 20.16 14.46 -16.14
N CYS A 473 20.93 13.84 -15.27
CA CYS A 473 20.66 13.78 -13.83
C CYS A 473 21.94 14.11 -13.05
N LEU A 474 21.80 14.90 -11.98
CA LEU A 474 22.90 15.34 -11.12
C LEU A 474 23.02 14.43 -9.88
#